data_3962f2fa8d30f9a43afdb2875931e143
#
_entry.id   3962f2fa8d30f9a43afdb2875931e143
#
_cell.length_a   1.000
_cell.length_b   1.000
_cell.length_c   1.000
_cell.angle_alpha   90.00
_cell.angle_beta   90.00
_cell.angle_gamma   90.00
#
_symmetry.space_group_name_H-M   'P 1'
#
loop_
_entity.id
_entity.type
_entity.pdbx_description
1 polymer ?
#
loop_
_entity_poly.entity_id
_entity_poly.type
_entity_poly.pdbx_seq_one_letter_code
_entity_poly.pdbx_strand_id
1 'polypeptide(L)'
;IIEAMNSAMFRDYIVLNIRFSILAFVDSIGAEKKDFEERIGNYQESVHIAREQVKDYFAQMLFAAMAIRDEQTSSQSGRTLKNAMDYIDAHYTDESITLGSVACEVQVSANYLSSVFSQNMKQTFTEYITDKRMDKAKKLLRSTDLATAEIAAQVGYKDPHYFSFVFKKTLGTSPREYRSGRGV
;
A
#
# COMPACT_ATOMS: atom_id res chain seq x y z
N ILE A 1 17.30 -40.46 -6.68
CA ILE A 1 16.07 -39.75 -6.27
C ILE A 1 14.83 -40.46 -6.81
N ILE A 2 14.79 -40.80 -8.13
CA ILE A 2 13.61 -41.44 -8.76
C ILE A 2 13.28 -42.81 -8.13
N GLU A 3 14.28 -43.64 -7.83
CA GLU A 3 14.10 -44.92 -7.16
C GLU A 3 13.62 -44.78 -5.68
N ALA A 4 14.13 -43.77 -4.98
CA ALA A 4 13.69 -43.48 -3.62
C ALA A 4 12.21 -43.05 -3.54
N MET A 5 11.71 -42.37 -4.57
CA MET A 5 10.29 -41.97 -4.69
C MET A 5 9.33 -43.17 -4.85
N ASN A 6 9.85 -44.38 -5.08
CA ASN A 6 9.03 -45.61 -5.06
C ASN A 6 8.65 -46.02 -3.63
N SER A 7 9.45 -45.66 -2.62
CA SER A 7 9.14 -45.90 -1.21
C SER A 7 8.04 -44.95 -0.71
N ALA A 8 6.93 -45.49 -0.22
CA ALA A 8 5.86 -44.69 0.39
C ALA A 8 6.40 -43.86 1.57
N MET A 9 7.19 -44.48 2.43
CA MET A 9 7.78 -43.84 3.61
C MET A 9 8.69 -42.65 3.23
N PHE A 10 9.45 -42.78 2.15
CA PHE A 10 10.29 -41.69 1.67
C PHE A 10 9.47 -40.53 1.08
N ARG A 11 8.40 -40.82 0.33
CA ARG A 11 7.47 -39.80 -0.17
C ARG A 11 6.80 -39.03 0.97
N ASP A 12 6.27 -39.75 1.95
CA ASP A 12 5.62 -39.17 3.12
C ASP A 12 6.59 -38.26 3.88
N TYR A 13 7.82 -38.70 4.08
CA TYR A 13 8.88 -37.89 4.69
C TYR A 13 9.15 -36.59 3.94
N ILE A 14 9.28 -36.61 2.62
CA ILE A 14 9.51 -35.43 1.79
C ILE A 14 8.31 -34.48 1.81
N VAL A 15 7.09 -35.03 1.66
CA VAL A 15 5.83 -34.24 1.72
C VAL A 15 5.72 -33.50 3.05
N LEU A 16 6.00 -34.19 4.14
CA LEU A 16 5.96 -33.61 5.48
C LEU A 16 6.97 -32.46 5.66
N ASN A 17 8.21 -32.69 5.27
CA ASN A 17 9.25 -31.67 5.43
C ASN A 17 8.93 -30.41 4.62
N ILE A 18 8.43 -30.57 3.39
CA ILE A 18 8.02 -29.41 2.55
C ILE A 18 6.81 -28.71 3.20
N ARG A 19 5.82 -29.48 3.68
CA ARG A 19 4.65 -28.90 4.35
C ARG A 19 5.05 -28.10 5.59
N PHE A 20 5.93 -28.64 6.45
CA PHE A 20 6.44 -27.91 7.61
C PHE A 20 7.22 -26.65 7.22
N SER A 21 8.03 -26.72 6.17
CA SER A 21 8.76 -25.54 5.67
C SER A 21 7.81 -24.44 5.17
N ILE A 22 6.75 -24.83 4.48
CA ILE A 22 5.71 -23.89 4.01
C ILE A 22 4.92 -23.30 5.18
N LEU A 23 4.53 -24.12 6.18
CA LEU A 23 3.86 -23.64 7.39
C LEU A 23 4.73 -22.65 8.18
N ALA A 24 6.03 -22.90 8.27
CA ALA A 24 6.98 -21.98 8.89
C ALA A 24 7.09 -20.67 8.09
N PHE A 25 7.07 -20.72 6.75
CA PHE A 25 7.01 -19.55 5.90
C PHE A 25 5.71 -18.77 6.10
N VAL A 26 4.54 -19.42 6.09
CA VAL A 26 3.23 -18.79 6.33
C VAL A 26 3.20 -18.07 7.68
N ASP A 27 3.70 -18.71 8.73
CA ASP A 27 3.85 -18.12 10.06
C ASP A 27 4.77 -16.88 10.05
N SER A 28 5.89 -16.95 9.33
CA SER A 28 6.88 -15.87 9.24
C SER A 28 6.36 -14.58 8.57
N ILE A 29 5.35 -14.70 7.71
CA ILE A 29 4.68 -13.56 7.06
C ILE A 29 3.45 -13.07 7.83
N GLY A 30 3.21 -13.61 9.05
CA GLY A 30 2.10 -13.22 9.92
C GLY A 30 0.73 -13.72 9.47
N ALA A 31 0.67 -14.76 8.64
CA ALA A 31 -0.57 -15.43 8.25
C ALA A 31 -0.90 -16.57 9.21
N GLU A 32 -2.18 -16.90 9.36
CA GLU A 32 -2.60 -18.01 10.17
C GLU A 32 -2.34 -19.34 9.45
N LYS A 33 -1.76 -20.31 10.17
CA LYS A 33 -1.52 -21.67 9.63
C LYS A 33 -2.82 -22.33 9.17
N LYS A 34 -3.92 -21.99 9.83
CA LYS A 34 -5.25 -22.50 9.52
C LYS A 34 -5.67 -22.14 8.08
N ASP A 35 -5.35 -20.95 7.59
CA ASP A 35 -5.67 -20.53 6.22
C ASP A 35 -5.00 -21.43 5.17
N PHE A 36 -3.76 -21.86 5.45
CA PHE A 36 -3.05 -22.81 4.60
C PHE A 36 -3.68 -24.20 4.67
N GLU A 37 -4.03 -24.66 5.87
CA GLU A 37 -4.61 -25.99 6.08
C GLU A 37 -6.01 -26.12 5.47
N GLU A 38 -6.82 -25.06 5.52
CA GLU A 38 -8.13 -25.01 4.86
C GLU A 38 -8.03 -25.12 3.32
N ARG A 39 -6.95 -24.58 2.72
CA ARG A 39 -6.74 -24.64 1.25
C ARG A 39 -6.18 -25.97 0.76
N ILE A 40 -5.37 -26.64 1.57
CA ILE A 40 -4.62 -27.85 1.17
C ILE A 40 -5.20 -29.13 1.80
N GLY A 41 -6.06 -28.99 2.82
CA GLY A 41 -6.53 -30.08 3.64
C GLY A 41 -5.63 -30.34 4.85
N ASN A 42 -6.22 -30.95 5.87
CA ASN A 42 -5.54 -31.26 7.13
C ASN A 42 -4.47 -32.33 6.90
N TYR A 43 -3.42 -32.31 7.71
CA TYR A 43 -2.29 -33.26 7.66
C TYR A 43 -2.73 -34.73 7.67
N GLN A 44 -3.79 -35.07 8.41
CA GLN A 44 -4.32 -36.44 8.51
C GLN A 44 -4.90 -36.97 7.19
N GLU A 45 -5.35 -36.12 6.31
CA GLU A 45 -5.88 -36.47 4.96
C GLU A 45 -4.76 -36.62 3.93
N SER A 46 -3.56 -36.11 4.24
CA SER A 46 -2.40 -36.11 3.32
C SER A 46 -1.47 -37.32 3.52
N VAL A 47 -1.72 -38.18 4.50
CA VAL A 47 -0.94 -39.38 4.72
C VAL A 47 -1.30 -40.39 3.63
N HIS A 48 -0.31 -40.80 2.83
CA HIS A 48 -0.39 -41.72 1.68
C HIS A 48 -0.80 -41.13 0.35
N ILE A 49 -0.15 -40.02 -0.05
CA ILE A 49 -0.29 -39.51 -1.41
C ILE A 49 0.32 -40.49 -2.41
N ALA A 50 -0.49 -40.87 -3.40
CA ALA A 50 0.00 -41.73 -4.49
C ALA A 50 1.13 -41.03 -5.26
N ARG A 51 2.10 -41.80 -5.77
CA ARG A 51 3.28 -41.28 -6.48
C ARG A 51 2.92 -40.30 -7.58
N GLU A 52 1.87 -40.60 -8.32
CA GLU A 52 1.37 -39.80 -9.46
C GLU A 52 0.82 -38.44 -9.00
N GLN A 53 0.33 -38.35 -7.77
CA GLN A 53 -0.29 -37.16 -7.19
C GLN A 53 0.71 -36.24 -6.46
N VAL A 54 1.92 -36.72 -6.15
CA VAL A 54 2.92 -35.97 -5.38
C VAL A 54 3.26 -34.61 -6.02
N LYS A 55 3.43 -34.60 -7.34
CA LYS A 55 3.74 -33.39 -8.10
C LYS A 55 2.62 -32.36 -8.01
N ASP A 56 1.39 -32.79 -8.20
CA ASP A 56 0.22 -31.90 -8.16
C ASP A 56 -0.02 -31.37 -6.75
N TYR A 57 0.19 -32.21 -5.74
CA TYR A 57 0.09 -31.81 -4.35
C TYR A 57 1.14 -30.76 -3.96
N PHE A 58 2.39 -30.90 -4.42
CA PHE A 58 3.42 -29.87 -4.23
C PHE A 58 3.06 -28.56 -4.91
N ALA A 59 2.56 -28.62 -6.14
CA ALA A 59 2.11 -27.44 -6.85
C ALA A 59 0.98 -26.72 -6.09
N GLN A 60 0.00 -27.47 -5.58
CA GLN A 60 -1.08 -26.92 -4.77
C GLN A 60 -0.56 -26.23 -3.48
N MET A 61 0.36 -26.87 -2.76
CA MET A 61 0.96 -26.26 -1.57
C MET A 61 1.69 -24.95 -1.87
N LEU A 62 2.48 -24.92 -2.97
CA LEU A 62 3.20 -23.72 -3.38
C LEU A 62 2.23 -22.60 -3.83
N PHE A 63 1.21 -22.93 -4.63
CA PHE A 63 0.22 -21.94 -5.05
C PHE A 63 -0.58 -21.39 -3.87
N ALA A 64 -0.95 -22.23 -2.91
CA ALA A 64 -1.64 -21.78 -1.69
C ALA A 64 -0.76 -20.83 -0.87
N ALA A 65 0.52 -21.16 -0.68
CA ALA A 65 1.46 -20.30 0.04
C ALA A 65 1.69 -18.95 -0.67
N MET A 66 1.80 -18.97 -2.01
CA MET A 66 1.92 -17.74 -2.81
C MET A 66 0.67 -16.88 -2.71
N ALA A 67 -0.52 -17.47 -2.79
CA ALA A 67 -1.78 -16.75 -2.65
C ALA A 67 -1.90 -16.08 -1.26
N ILE A 68 -1.58 -16.81 -0.19
CA ILE A 68 -1.58 -16.27 1.18
C ILE A 68 -0.59 -15.11 1.31
N ARG A 69 0.63 -15.23 0.75
CA ARG A 69 1.63 -14.15 0.75
C ARG A 69 1.10 -12.90 0.04
N ASP A 70 0.47 -13.07 -1.11
CA ASP A 70 -0.04 -11.95 -1.92
C ASP A 70 -1.20 -11.24 -1.22
N GLU A 71 -2.08 -11.99 -0.57
CA GLU A 71 -3.16 -11.46 0.26
C GLU A 71 -2.64 -10.67 1.47
N GLN A 72 -1.63 -11.21 2.18
CA GLN A 72 -1.01 -10.53 3.31
C GLN A 72 -0.31 -9.23 2.86
N THR A 73 0.44 -9.28 1.77
CA THR A 73 1.11 -8.10 1.20
C THR A 73 0.09 -7.03 0.81
N SER A 74 -1.00 -7.41 0.15
CA SER A 74 -2.07 -6.50 -0.24
C SER A 74 -2.77 -5.87 0.97
N SER A 75 -3.09 -6.68 1.98
CA SER A 75 -3.70 -6.21 3.23
C SER A 75 -2.79 -5.24 4.00
N GLN A 76 -1.50 -5.53 4.08
CA GLN A 76 -0.51 -4.65 4.72
C GLN A 76 -0.34 -3.33 3.96
N SER A 77 -0.25 -3.40 2.63
CA SER A 77 -0.18 -2.20 1.78
C SER A 77 -1.41 -1.32 1.94
N GLY A 78 -2.60 -1.91 2.00
CA GLY A 78 -3.85 -1.19 2.23
C GLY A 78 -3.89 -0.50 3.58
N ARG A 79 -3.45 -1.18 4.66
CA ARG A 79 -3.35 -0.57 6.01
C ARG A 79 -2.33 0.56 6.04
N THR A 80 -1.16 0.36 5.46
CA THR A 80 -0.12 1.38 5.38
C THR A 80 -0.62 2.62 4.64
N LEU A 81 -1.28 2.43 3.50
CA LEU A 81 -1.85 3.53 2.73
C LEU A 81 -2.91 4.28 3.53
N LYS A 82 -3.83 3.58 4.17
CA LYS A 82 -4.87 4.20 5.00
C LYS A 82 -4.25 5.05 6.11
N ASN A 83 -3.31 4.52 6.88
CA ASN A 83 -2.64 5.26 7.95
C ASN A 83 -1.90 6.48 7.42
N ALA A 84 -1.23 6.35 6.26
CA ALA A 84 -0.56 7.48 5.61
C ALA A 84 -1.56 8.56 5.17
N MET A 85 -2.71 8.19 4.62
CA MET A 85 -3.76 9.15 4.23
C MET A 85 -4.35 9.86 5.44
N ASP A 86 -4.64 9.14 6.52
CA ASP A 86 -5.16 9.72 7.76
C ASP A 86 -4.16 10.75 8.34
N TYR A 87 -2.86 10.44 8.33
CA TYR A 87 -1.83 11.38 8.75
C TYR A 87 -1.72 12.59 7.82
N ILE A 88 -1.75 12.39 6.50
CA ILE A 88 -1.73 13.47 5.51
C ILE A 88 -2.94 14.38 5.71
N ASP A 89 -4.12 13.84 5.93
CA ASP A 89 -5.35 14.61 6.10
C ASP A 89 -5.32 15.50 7.35
N ALA A 90 -4.61 15.08 8.37
CA ALA A 90 -4.38 15.89 9.57
C ALA A 90 -3.30 16.98 9.37
N HIS A 91 -2.30 16.75 8.47
CA HIS A 91 -1.08 17.54 8.41
C HIS A 91 -0.77 18.18 7.04
N TYR A 92 -1.62 18.02 6.01
CA TYR A 92 -1.31 18.51 4.65
C TYR A 92 -1.10 20.02 4.55
N THR A 93 -1.55 20.79 5.56
CA THR A 93 -1.31 22.24 5.65
C THR A 93 0.00 22.60 6.36
N ASP A 94 0.71 21.63 6.90
CA ASP A 94 2.04 21.86 7.44
C ASP A 94 3.03 22.02 6.30
N GLU A 95 3.79 23.12 6.29
CA GLU A 95 4.79 23.39 5.25
C GLU A 95 5.91 22.36 5.22
N SER A 96 6.17 21.69 6.35
CA SER A 96 7.25 20.72 6.54
C SER A 96 6.88 19.30 6.12
N ILE A 97 5.61 19.02 5.77
CA ILE A 97 5.20 17.67 5.38
C ILE A 97 5.93 17.18 4.13
N THR A 98 6.54 16.02 4.25
CA THR A 98 7.26 15.34 3.17
C THR A 98 6.87 13.88 3.10
N LEU A 99 7.13 13.22 1.96
CA LEU A 99 6.99 11.77 1.87
C LEU A 99 7.79 11.04 2.95
N GLY A 100 8.98 11.56 3.28
CA GLY A 100 9.83 10.99 4.33
C GLY A 100 9.23 11.10 5.73
N SER A 101 8.62 12.25 6.08
CA SER A 101 7.98 12.42 7.38
C SER A 101 6.76 11.51 7.54
N VAL A 102 5.94 11.36 6.48
CA VAL A 102 4.81 10.44 6.49
C VAL A 102 5.27 8.98 6.58
N ALA A 103 6.30 8.60 5.82
CA ALA A 103 6.86 7.24 5.86
C ALA A 103 7.40 6.89 7.26
N CYS A 104 8.06 7.84 7.92
CA CYS A 104 8.52 7.69 9.30
C CYS A 104 7.35 7.44 10.26
N GLU A 105 6.28 8.22 10.15
CA GLU A 105 5.08 8.08 11.00
C GLU A 105 4.42 6.70 10.84
N VAL A 106 4.28 6.23 9.60
CA VAL A 106 3.67 4.92 9.34
C VAL A 106 4.70 3.76 9.38
N GLN A 107 5.91 4.03 9.86
CA GLN A 107 6.98 3.05 10.11
C GLN A 107 7.40 2.23 8.89
N VAL A 108 7.50 2.87 7.72
CA VAL A 108 7.97 2.24 6.49
C VAL A 108 9.07 3.07 5.82
N SER A 109 9.74 2.52 4.83
CA SER A 109 10.68 3.30 4.01
C SER A 109 9.92 4.25 3.06
N ALA A 110 10.52 5.41 2.76
CA ALA A 110 9.96 6.37 1.81
C ALA A 110 9.76 5.75 0.40
N ASN A 111 10.67 4.87 -0.03
CA ASN A 111 10.55 4.16 -1.31
C ASN A 111 9.34 3.21 -1.33
N TYR A 112 9.14 2.46 -0.25
CA TYR A 112 7.97 1.58 -0.13
C TYR A 112 6.67 2.38 -0.13
N LEU A 113 6.58 3.45 0.68
CA LEU A 113 5.40 4.31 0.70
C LEU A 113 5.12 4.94 -0.66
N SER A 114 6.16 5.41 -1.37
CA SER A 114 6.03 5.96 -2.73
C SER A 114 5.42 4.95 -3.70
N SER A 115 5.90 3.70 -3.66
CA SER A 115 5.39 2.62 -4.51
C SER A 115 3.92 2.29 -4.19
N VAL A 116 3.61 2.09 -2.91
CA VAL A 116 2.24 1.80 -2.44
C VAL A 116 1.29 2.92 -2.83
N PHE A 117 1.72 4.18 -2.64
CA PHE A 117 0.93 5.36 -2.96
C PHE A 117 0.61 5.43 -4.47
N SER A 118 1.65 5.33 -5.31
CA SER A 118 1.49 5.41 -6.77
C SER A 118 0.64 4.27 -7.34
N GLN A 119 0.82 3.04 -6.83
CA GLN A 119 0.07 1.88 -7.29
C GLN A 119 -1.42 1.96 -6.97
N ASN A 120 -1.77 2.45 -5.78
CA ASN A 120 -3.15 2.47 -5.30
C ASN A 120 -3.89 3.75 -5.69
N MET A 121 -3.22 4.92 -5.63
CA MET A 121 -3.85 6.22 -5.86
C MET A 121 -3.75 6.70 -7.31
N LYS A 122 -2.95 6.04 -8.16
CA LYS A 122 -2.68 6.44 -9.56
C LYS A 122 -2.10 7.86 -9.68
N GLN A 123 -1.55 8.39 -8.61
CA GLN A 123 -0.91 9.71 -8.52
C GLN A 123 0.23 9.67 -7.51
N THR A 124 1.15 10.63 -7.60
CA THR A 124 2.26 10.75 -6.66
C THR A 124 1.81 11.42 -5.35
N PHE A 125 2.58 11.22 -4.28
CA PHE A 125 2.39 11.91 -3.01
C PHE A 125 2.34 13.44 -3.17
N THR A 126 3.23 14.00 -3.99
CA THR A 126 3.29 15.46 -4.23
C THR A 126 2.04 15.98 -4.93
N GLU A 127 1.54 15.25 -5.91
CA GLU A 127 0.28 15.60 -6.60
C GLU A 127 -0.88 15.56 -5.62
N TYR A 128 -0.99 14.50 -4.80
CA TYR A 128 -2.06 14.37 -3.81
C TYR A 128 -2.08 15.52 -2.79
N ILE A 129 -0.93 15.87 -2.21
CA ILE A 129 -0.81 17.01 -1.28
C ILE A 129 -1.18 18.32 -2.00
N THR A 130 -0.71 18.51 -3.23
CA THR A 130 -1.01 19.69 -4.02
C THR A 130 -2.51 19.82 -4.24
N ASP A 131 -3.19 18.76 -4.66
CA ASP A 131 -4.63 18.78 -4.89
C ASP A 131 -5.41 19.13 -3.62
N LYS A 132 -5.06 18.52 -2.48
CA LYS A 132 -5.66 18.84 -1.18
C LYS A 132 -5.48 20.30 -0.79
N ARG A 133 -4.28 20.85 -0.96
CA ARG A 133 -3.97 22.25 -0.69
C ARG A 133 -4.73 23.18 -1.61
N MET A 134 -4.83 22.85 -2.90
CA MET A 134 -5.59 23.64 -3.89
C MET A 134 -7.08 23.62 -3.59
N ASP A 135 -7.63 22.50 -3.17
CA ASP A 135 -9.04 22.41 -2.78
C ASP A 135 -9.37 23.28 -1.54
N LYS A 136 -8.48 23.28 -0.55
CA LYS A 136 -8.62 24.20 0.60
C LYS A 136 -8.46 25.66 0.17
N ALA A 137 -7.49 25.98 -0.70
CA ALA A 137 -7.28 27.31 -1.22
C ALA A 137 -8.50 27.83 -1.98
N LYS A 138 -9.11 27.02 -2.84
CA LYS A 138 -10.36 27.36 -3.55
C LYS A 138 -11.49 27.74 -2.57
N LYS A 139 -11.64 26.95 -1.50
CA LYS A 139 -12.64 27.24 -0.46
C LYS A 139 -12.37 28.58 0.20
N LEU A 140 -11.14 28.82 0.67
CA LEU A 140 -10.76 30.07 1.33
C LEU A 140 -10.89 31.30 0.40
N LEU A 141 -10.50 31.19 -0.87
CA LEU A 141 -10.66 32.25 -1.86
C LEU A 141 -12.11 32.65 -2.08
N ARG A 142 -13.05 31.73 -1.96
CA ARG A 142 -14.49 31.98 -2.18
C ARG A 142 -15.22 32.44 -0.90
N SER A 143 -14.77 31.99 0.27
CA SER A 143 -15.49 32.18 1.53
C SER A 143 -14.89 33.25 2.45
N THR A 144 -13.74 33.83 2.07
CA THR A 144 -13.03 34.83 2.93
C THR A 144 -12.44 35.96 2.09
N ASP A 145 -12.18 37.09 2.77
CA ASP A 145 -11.46 38.25 2.20
C ASP A 145 -9.94 38.20 2.49
N LEU A 146 -9.41 37.09 2.98
CA LEU A 146 -8.00 36.93 3.30
C LEU A 146 -7.11 37.24 2.10
N ALA A 147 -5.99 37.90 2.33
CA ALA A 147 -5.01 38.16 1.27
C ALA A 147 -4.46 36.82 0.71
N THR A 148 -4.08 36.82 -0.57
CA THR A 148 -3.52 35.61 -1.22
C THR A 148 -2.32 35.06 -0.46
N ALA A 149 -1.50 35.92 0.15
CA ALA A 149 -0.37 35.51 0.97
C ALA A 149 -0.79 34.79 2.26
N GLU A 150 -1.86 35.24 2.90
CA GLU A 150 -2.41 34.60 4.10
C GLU A 150 -3.00 33.21 3.76
N ILE A 151 -3.70 33.11 2.62
CA ILE A 151 -4.22 31.84 2.13
C ILE A 151 -3.06 30.87 1.82
N ALA A 152 -1.99 31.36 1.16
CA ALA A 152 -0.81 30.54 0.89
C ALA A 152 -0.26 29.91 2.20
N ALA A 153 -0.08 30.70 3.25
CA ALA A 153 0.39 30.22 4.53
C ALA A 153 -0.59 29.22 5.18
N GLN A 154 -1.90 29.50 5.15
CA GLN A 154 -2.91 28.59 5.73
C GLN A 154 -3.06 27.24 5.00
N VAL A 155 -2.62 27.15 3.76
CA VAL A 155 -2.65 25.91 3.00
C VAL A 155 -1.29 25.23 2.89
N GLY A 156 -0.28 25.72 3.63
CA GLY A 156 1.02 25.07 3.76
C GLY A 156 2.08 25.49 2.74
N TYR A 157 1.97 26.69 2.16
CA TYR A 157 3.00 27.26 1.30
C TYR A 157 3.71 28.42 2.00
N LYS A 158 5.00 28.30 2.18
CA LYS A 158 5.84 29.34 2.77
C LYS A 158 5.99 30.55 1.85
N ASP A 159 6.10 30.32 0.54
CA ASP A 159 6.24 31.37 -0.47
C ASP A 159 4.91 31.60 -1.21
N PRO A 160 4.29 32.81 -1.07
CA PRO A 160 3.07 33.18 -1.77
C PRO A 160 3.22 33.24 -3.29
N HIS A 161 4.41 33.52 -3.80
CA HIS A 161 4.66 33.55 -5.26
C HIS A 161 4.65 32.12 -5.81
N TYR A 162 5.32 31.20 -5.11
CA TYR A 162 5.29 29.78 -5.48
C TYR A 162 3.87 29.20 -5.37
N PHE A 163 3.12 29.55 -4.33
CA PHE A 163 1.70 29.18 -4.23
C PHE A 163 0.90 29.65 -5.46
N SER A 164 1.05 30.94 -5.83
CA SER A 164 0.32 31.51 -6.97
C SER A 164 0.69 30.82 -8.29
N PHE A 165 1.96 30.47 -8.47
CA PHE A 165 2.44 29.69 -9.60
C PHE A 165 1.82 28.29 -9.64
N VAL A 166 1.85 27.55 -8.53
CA VAL A 166 1.27 26.20 -8.42
C VAL A 166 -0.23 26.25 -8.65
N PHE A 167 -0.93 27.21 -8.04
CA PHE A 167 -2.37 27.39 -8.19
C PHE A 167 -2.75 27.61 -9.68
N LYS A 168 -2.02 28.52 -10.37
CA LYS A 168 -2.24 28.77 -11.80
C LYS A 168 -1.91 27.55 -12.66
N LYS A 169 -0.83 26.84 -12.35
CA LYS A 169 -0.44 25.61 -13.07
C LYS A 169 -1.49 24.51 -12.94
N THR A 170 -2.07 24.35 -11.75
CA THR A 170 -3.03 23.28 -11.46
C THR A 170 -4.45 23.62 -11.95
N LEU A 171 -4.88 24.88 -11.85
CA LEU A 171 -6.26 25.29 -12.10
C LEU A 171 -6.43 26.17 -13.34
N GLY A 172 -5.36 26.49 -14.04
CA GLY A 172 -5.39 27.31 -15.27
C GLY A 172 -5.57 28.81 -15.04
N THR A 173 -5.88 29.25 -13.83
CA THR A 173 -6.19 30.64 -13.47
C THR A 173 -5.45 31.07 -12.20
N SER A 174 -5.15 32.37 -12.06
CA SER A 174 -4.50 32.87 -10.85
C SER A 174 -5.47 32.89 -9.65
N PRO A 175 -4.97 32.88 -8.40
CA PRO A 175 -5.82 33.00 -7.21
C PRO A 175 -6.72 34.24 -7.22
N ARG A 176 -6.21 35.37 -7.72
CA ARG A 176 -6.95 36.63 -7.83
C ARG A 176 -8.08 36.56 -8.85
N GLU A 177 -7.82 35.99 -10.03
CA GLU A 177 -8.83 35.77 -11.06
C GLU A 177 -9.89 34.78 -10.58
N TYR A 178 -9.49 33.72 -9.92
CA TYR A 178 -10.41 32.73 -9.35
C TYR A 178 -11.36 33.36 -8.32
N ARG A 179 -10.86 34.24 -7.43
CA ARG A 179 -11.68 35.01 -6.47
C ARG A 179 -12.69 35.92 -7.18
N SER A 180 -12.29 36.61 -8.26
CA SER A 180 -13.17 37.52 -8.96
C SER A 180 -14.22 36.86 -9.86
N GLY A 181 -14.27 35.50 -9.89
CA GLY A 181 -15.20 34.76 -10.76
C GLY A 181 -14.86 34.82 -12.27
N ARG A 182 -13.68 35.32 -12.63
CA ARG A 182 -13.25 35.45 -14.06
C ARG A 182 -12.54 34.21 -14.58
N GLY A 183 -12.45 33.15 -13.80
CA GLY A 183 -11.66 31.94 -14.08
C GLY A 183 -12.49 30.64 -14.16
N VAL A 184 -13.74 30.71 -14.60
CA VAL A 184 -14.60 29.54 -14.89
C VAL A 184 -15.02 29.60 -16.35
#